data_c9f4107dc1ea5a3a18d5e85202eff3dc
#
_entry.id   c9f4107dc1ea5a3a18d5e85202eff3dc
#
_cell.length_a   1.000
_cell.length_b   1.000
_cell.length_c   1.000
_cell.angle_alpha   90.00
_cell.angle_beta   90.00
_cell.angle_gamma   90.00
#
_symmetry.space_group_name_H-M   'P 1'
#
loop_
_entity.id
_entity.type
_entity.pdbx_description
1 polymer ?
#
loop_
_entity_poly.entity_id
_entity_poly.type
_entity_poly.pdbx_seq_one_letter_code
_entity_poly.pdbx_strand_id
1 'polypeptide(L)'
;RGAPQFVKDYYAYYKTPRGYHPRSLNSNGGWNVTSSLSFLNMPILQYSSEIRSAVLLVHGEKAHSRYFSETAYSKLTGDNKELLIIPGANHTDLYDQIDIIPFGKLKAFFEEYLK
;
A
#
# COMPACT_ATOMS: atom_id res chain seq x y z
N ARG A 1 -24.52 -11.29 8.86
CA ARG A 1 -23.78 -10.02 9.05
C ARG A 1 -23.00 -9.74 7.76
N GLY A 2 -23.10 -8.52 7.20
CA GLY A 2 -22.39 -8.15 5.98
C GLY A 2 -20.86 -8.15 6.19
N ALA A 3 -20.11 -8.44 5.12
CA ALA A 3 -18.65 -8.38 5.15
C ALA A 3 -18.17 -6.95 5.46
N PRO A 4 -17.01 -6.79 6.16
CA PRO A 4 -16.36 -5.49 6.34
C PRO A 4 -16.12 -4.78 5.00
N GLN A 5 -16.10 -3.45 5.00
CA GLN A 5 -16.00 -2.66 3.77
C GLN A 5 -14.74 -3.03 2.95
N PHE A 6 -13.60 -3.16 3.59
CA PHE A 6 -12.35 -3.52 2.88
C PHE A 6 -12.44 -4.87 2.15
N VAL A 7 -13.18 -5.85 2.71
CA VAL A 7 -13.39 -7.15 2.05
C VAL A 7 -14.22 -6.97 0.79
N LYS A 8 -15.23 -6.09 0.82
CA LYS A 8 -16.02 -5.75 -0.36
C LYS A 8 -15.19 -5.05 -1.43
N ASP A 9 -14.31 -4.13 -1.02
CA ASP A 9 -13.42 -3.41 -1.92
C ASP A 9 -12.44 -4.35 -2.62
N TYR A 10 -11.83 -5.27 -1.89
CA TYR A 10 -10.96 -6.31 -2.48
C TYR A 10 -11.71 -7.26 -3.38
N TYR A 11 -12.92 -7.69 -2.99
CA TYR A 11 -13.76 -8.54 -3.85
C TYR A 11 -14.08 -7.83 -5.16
N ALA A 12 -14.51 -6.55 -5.08
CA ALA A 12 -14.84 -5.75 -6.24
C ALA A 12 -13.65 -5.59 -7.19
N TYR A 13 -12.43 -5.56 -6.68
CA TYR A 13 -11.23 -5.55 -7.52
C TYR A 13 -10.90 -6.95 -8.07
N TYR A 14 -10.59 -7.90 -7.20
CA TYR A 14 -9.98 -9.17 -7.61
C TYR A 14 -10.94 -10.20 -8.20
N LYS A 15 -12.24 -10.13 -7.88
CA LYS A 15 -13.25 -11.12 -8.29
C LYS A 15 -14.23 -10.61 -9.36
N THR A 16 -13.97 -9.43 -9.92
CA THR A 16 -14.73 -8.86 -11.04
C THR A 16 -13.80 -8.54 -12.21
N PRO A 17 -14.32 -8.19 -13.39
CA PRO A 17 -13.50 -7.82 -14.54
C PRO A 17 -12.52 -6.67 -14.29
N ARG A 18 -12.69 -5.89 -13.21
CA ARG A 18 -11.84 -4.75 -12.87
C ARG A 18 -10.36 -5.16 -12.73
N GLY A 19 -10.06 -6.19 -11.98
CA GLY A 19 -8.68 -6.64 -11.74
C GLY A 19 -8.51 -8.16 -11.86
N TYR A 20 -9.49 -8.87 -12.41
CA TYR A 20 -9.42 -10.32 -12.59
C TYR A 20 -8.32 -10.70 -13.58
N HIS A 21 -7.57 -11.74 -13.24
CA HIS A 21 -6.60 -12.34 -14.14
C HIS A 21 -6.78 -13.87 -14.19
N PRO A 22 -6.73 -14.50 -15.38
CA PRO A 22 -6.95 -15.95 -15.52
C PRO A 22 -6.01 -16.82 -14.69
N ARG A 23 -4.79 -16.33 -14.44
CA ARG A 23 -3.80 -17.04 -13.62
C ARG A 23 -4.07 -16.97 -12.11
N SER A 24 -5.07 -16.21 -11.67
CA SER A 24 -5.44 -16.06 -10.25
C SER A 24 -6.41 -17.12 -9.74
N LEU A 25 -6.64 -18.18 -10.47
CA LEU A 25 -7.62 -19.24 -10.12
C LEU A 25 -7.38 -19.86 -8.75
N ASN A 26 -6.13 -19.95 -8.32
CA ASN A 26 -5.76 -20.50 -7.01
C ASN A 26 -5.67 -19.49 -5.89
N SER A 27 -5.93 -18.20 -6.16
CA SER A 27 -5.91 -17.11 -5.17
C SER A 27 -7.23 -17.05 -4.41
N ASN A 28 -7.49 -18.01 -3.55
CA ASN A 28 -8.75 -18.13 -2.80
C ASN A 28 -8.62 -17.92 -1.29
N GLY A 29 -7.53 -17.27 -0.85
CA GLY A 29 -7.30 -16.96 0.56
C GLY A 29 -6.60 -18.07 1.35
N GLY A 30 -6.16 -19.13 0.69
CA GLY A 30 -5.36 -20.18 1.32
C GLY A 30 -3.91 -19.73 1.55
N TRP A 31 -3.40 -19.97 2.75
CA TRP A 31 -2.01 -19.68 3.14
C TRP A 31 -1.29 -20.96 3.50
N ASN A 32 -0.02 -21.07 3.10
CA ASN A 32 0.84 -22.14 3.57
C ASN A 32 1.08 -21.97 5.08
N VAL A 33 0.96 -23.07 5.83
CA VAL A 33 1.12 -23.05 7.30
C VAL A 33 2.49 -22.48 7.73
N THR A 34 3.54 -22.74 6.97
CA THR A 34 4.91 -22.29 7.27
C THR A 34 5.22 -20.88 6.81
N SER A 35 4.39 -20.26 5.96
CA SER A 35 4.61 -18.89 5.45
C SER A 35 4.66 -17.85 6.55
N SER A 36 3.85 -18.02 7.58
CA SER A 36 3.73 -17.06 8.70
C SER A 36 5.00 -16.96 9.53
N LEU A 37 5.79 -18.03 9.61
CA LEU A 37 6.99 -18.07 10.47
C LEU A 37 8.02 -17.04 10.07
N SER A 38 8.43 -17.03 8.82
CA SER A 38 9.39 -16.06 8.28
C SER A 38 8.84 -14.64 8.36
N PHE A 39 7.57 -14.46 8.05
CA PHE A 39 6.90 -13.17 8.07
C PHE A 39 6.87 -12.56 9.49
N LEU A 40 6.52 -13.35 10.50
CA LEU A 40 6.49 -12.91 11.90
C LEU A 40 7.88 -12.59 12.46
N ASN A 41 8.92 -13.25 11.94
CA ASN A 41 10.31 -13.04 12.36
C ASN A 41 11.05 -11.98 11.55
N MET A 42 10.38 -11.26 10.67
CA MET A 42 10.98 -10.23 9.81
C MET A 42 10.45 -8.84 10.17
N PRO A 43 11.06 -8.14 11.14
CA PRO A 43 10.64 -6.79 11.55
C PRO A 43 11.11 -5.77 10.51
N ILE A 44 10.44 -5.67 9.38
CA ILE A 44 10.83 -4.88 8.20
C ILE A 44 11.03 -3.39 8.49
N LEU A 45 10.44 -2.86 9.56
CA LEU A 45 10.59 -1.46 9.96
C LEU A 45 11.67 -1.25 11.04
N GLN A 46 12.40 -2.29 11.44
CA GLN A 46 13.38 -2.20 12.53
C GLN A 46 14.48 -1.18 12.25
N TYR A 47 14.95 -1.10 11.01
CA TYR A 47 16.04 -0.21 10.60
C TYR A 47 15.54 0.99 9.79
N SER A 48 14.26 1.33 9.84
CA SER A 48 13.69 2.43 9.06
C SER A 48 14.34 3.78 9.34
N SER A 49 14.80 4.01 10.58
CA SER A 49 15.51 5.24 10.95
C SER A 49 16.88 5.40 10.30
N GLU A 50 17.45 4.33 9.75
CA GLU A 50 18.74 4.36 9.05
C GLU A 50 18.61 4.67 7.56
N ILE A 51 17.40 4.72 7.01
CA ILE A 51 17.16 5.00 5.58
C ILE A 51 17.49 6.47 5.31
N ARG A 52 18.50 6.69 4.47
CA ARG A 52 18.94 8.04 4.04
C ARG A 52 18.32 8.48 2.73
N SER A 53 17.90 7.54 1.89
CA SER A 53 17.23 7.84 0.62
C SER A 53 15.92 8.59 0.85
N ALA A 54 15.52 9.39 -0.14
CA ALA A 54 14.20 10.01 -0.15
C ALA A 54 13.10 8.93 -0.20
N VAL A 55 12.06 9.11 0.59
CA VAL A 55 10.93 8.17 0.67
C VAL A 55 9.62 8.94 0.58
N LEU A 56 8.76 8.54 -0.33
CA LEU A 56 7.37 8.99 -0.40
C LEU A 56 6.46 7.79 -0.15
N LEU A 57 5.70 7.84 0.94
CA LEU A 57 4.64 6.88 1.25
C LEU A 57 3.32 7.43 0.73
N VAL A 58 2.58 6.61 -0.03
CA VAL A 58 1.27 6.98 -0.56
C VAL A 58 0.24 5.95 -0.12
N HIS A 59 -0.85 6.39 0.48
CA HIS A 59 -1.90 5.50 0.96
C HIS A 59 -3.28 6.15 0.81
N GLY A 60 -4.31 5.32 0.60
CA GLY A 60 -5.69 5.80 0.57
C GLY A 60 -6.22 6.09 1.97
N GLU A 61 -6.95 7.20 2.13
CA GLU A 61 -7.54 7.60 3.41
C GLU A 61 -8.45 6.51 4.01
N LYS A 62 -9.24 5.85 3.15
CA LYS A 62 -10.21 4.80 3.54
C LYS A 62 -9.64 3.40 3.52
N ALA A 63 -8.36 3.23 3.20
CA ALA A 63 -7.73 1.92 3.22
C ALA A 63 -7.60 1.43 4.67
N HIS A 64 -8.04 0.20 4.92
CA HIS A 64 -7.92 -0.42 6.25
C HIS A 64 -6.46 -0.58 6.71
N SER A 65 -5.53 -0.60 5.75
CA SER A 65 -4.08 -0.73 5.97
C SER A 65 -3.36 0.62 6.11
N ARG A 66 -4.06 1.74 6.14
CA ARG A 66 -3.48 3.09 6.23
C ARG A 66 -2.49 3.24 7.38
N TYR A 67 -2.78 2.64 8.53
CA TYR A 67 -1.92 2.70 9.71
C TYR A 67 -0.51 2.15 9.48
N PHE A 68 -0.31 1.24 8.53
CA PHE A 68 1.02 0.76 8.17
C PHE A 68 1.91 1.89 7.62
N SER A 69 1.37 2.72 6.74
CA SER A 69 2.11 3.87 6.21
C SER A 69 2.35 4.93 7.26
N GLU A 70 1.40 5.19 8.13
CA GLU A 70 1.56 6.14 9.25
C GLU A 70 2.63 5.65 10.24
N THR A 71 2.62 4.37 10.59
CA THR A 71 3.64 3.76 11.44
C THR A 71 5.02 3.79 10.78
N ALA A 72 5.11 3.43 9.49
CA ALA A 72 6.37 3.49 8.75
C ALA A 72 6.92 4.92 8.71
N TYR A 73 6.08 5.90 8.38
CA TYR A 73 6.48 7.31 8.34
C TYR A 73 7.00 7.81 9.70
N SER A 74 6.36 7.41 10.79
CA SER A 74 6.79 7.82 12.15
C SER A 74 8.18 7.29 12.53
N LYS A 75 8.64 6.22 11.90
CA LYS A 75 9.96 5.62 12.13
C LYS A 75 11.05 6.13 11.19
N LEU A 76 10.68 6.78 10.10
CA LEU A 76 11.63 7.40 9.17
C LEU A 76 12.19 8.69 9.78
N THR A 77 13.45 8.97 9.46
CA THR A 77 14.16 10.19 9.90
C THR A 77 14.68 10.97 8.71
N GLY A 78 14.91 12.27 8.91
CA GLY A 78 15.37 13.17 7.86
C GLY A 78 14.25 14.02 7.26
N ASP A 79 14.65 15.01 6.48
CA ASP A 79 13.76 15.99 5.84
C ASP A 79 13.28 15.60 4.43
N ASN A 80 13.77 14.47 3.92
CA ASN A 80 13.43 13.92 2.61
C ASN A 80 12.41 12.77 2.69
N LYS A 81 11.56 12.76 3.70
CA LYS A 81 10.53 11.76 3.94
C LYS A 81 9.16 12.41 3.88
N GLU A 82 8.27 11.84 3.09
CA GLU A 82 6.91 12.36 2.91
C GLU A 82 5.87 11.26 3.08
N LEU A 83 4.72 11.63 3.63
CA LEU A 83 3.53 10.80 3.69
C LEU A 83 2.38 11.52 2.97
N LEU A 84 1.82 10.92 1.95
CA LEU A 84 0.67 11.42 1.21
C LEU A 84 -0.53 10.50 1.40
N ILE A 85 -1.55 11.00 2.08
CA ILE A 85 -2.83 10.32 2.23
C ILE A 85 -3.80 10.87 1.19
N ILE A 86 -4.31 10.00 0.32
CA ILE A 86 -5.24 10.37 -0.75
C ILE A 86 -6.68 10.40 -0.19
N PRO A 87 -7.33 11.58 -0.15
CA PRO A 87 -8.67 11.71 0.39
C PRO A 87 -9.68 10.81 -0.34
N GLY A 88 -10.51 10.13 0.41
CA GLY A 88 -11.60 9.32 -0.12
C GLY A 88 -11.20 8.01 -0.80
N ALA A 89 -9.92 7.76 -1.06
CA ALA A 89 -9.44 6.56 -1.74
C ALA A 89 -9.38 5.36 -0.80
N ASN A 90 -9.75 4.19 -1.31
CA ASN A 90 -9.50 2.90 -0.66
C ASN A 90 -8.16 2.29 -1.15
N HIS A 91 -7.82 1.11 -0.64
CA HIS A 91 -6.56 0.46 -0.98
C HIS A 91 -6.44 0.14 -2.48
N THR A 92 -7.50 -0.39 -3.09
CA THR A 92 -7.50 -0.87 -4.47
C THR A 92 -7.68 0.26 -5.50
N ASP A 93 -8.16 1.44 -5.10
CA ASP A 93 -8.28 2.59 -5.99
C ASP A 93 -6.92 3.05 -6.53
N LEU A 94 -5.85 2.88 -5.75
CA LEU A 94 -4.49 3.20 -6.17
C LEU A 94 -3.87 2.17 -7.13
N TYR A 95 -4.58 1.09 -7.47
CA TYR A 95 -4.12 0.10 -8.42
C TYR A 95 -4.47 0.46 -9.87
N ASP A 96 -5.64 1.06 -10.10
CA ASP A 96 -6.20 1.22 -11.43
C ASP A 96 -6.93 2.55 -11.69
N GLN A 97 -7.24 3.32 -10.65
CA GLN A 97 -7.98 4.57 -10.80
C GLN A 97 -7.01 5.71 -11.13
N ILE A 98 -6.73 5.91 -12.41
CA ILE A 98 -5.72 6.87 -12.89
C ILE A 98 -6.02 8.32 -12.48
N ASP A 99 -7.29 8.67 -12.27
CA ASP A 99 -7.69 10.00 -11.81
C ASP A 99 -7.46 10.20 -10.29
N ILE A 100 -7.30 9.10 -9.56
CA ILE A 100 -7.06 9.10 -8.11
C ILE A 100 -5.57 8.96 -7.79
N ILE A 101 -4.83 8.21 -8.60
CA ILE A 101 -3.38 8.03 -8.44
C ILE A 101 -2.67 9.37 -8.61
N PRO A 102 -1.86 9.82 -7.63
CA PRO A 102 -1.26 11.16 -7.64
C PRO A 102 -0.02 11.24 -8.54
N PHE A 103 -0.15 10.98 -9.85
CA PHE A 103 0.97 10.95 -10.80
C PHE A 103 1.77 12.25 -10.82
N GLY A 104 1.11 13.41 -10.70
CA GLY A 104 1.80 14.70 -10.63
C GLY A 104 2.74 14.81 -9.43
N LYS A 105 2.29 14.37 -8.25
CA LYS A 105 3.13 14.34 -7.04
C LYS A 105 4.26 13.33 -7.15
N LEU A 106 3.99 12.14 -7.70
CA LEU A 106 5.01 11.13 -7.93
C LEU A 106 6.10 11.66 -8.86
N LYS A 107 5.71 12.28 -9.97
CA LYS A 107 6.66 12.90 -10.90
C LYS A 107 7.51 13.96 -10.22
N ALA A 108 6.88 14.91 -9.52
CA ALA A 108 7.60 15.99 -8.83
C ALA A 108 8.59 15.45 -7.79
N PHE A 109 8.21 14.42 -7.05
CA PHE A 109 9.09 13.77 -6.07
C PHE A 109 10.35 13.17 -6.74
N PHE A 110 10.17 12.43 -7.82
CA PHE A 110 11.31 11.86 -8.56
C PHE A 110 12.17 12.95 -9.22
N GLU A 111 11.58 13.99 -9.78
CA GLU A 111 12.35 15.12 -10.34
C GLU A 111 13.17 15.85 -9.29
N GLU A 112 12.70 15.93 -8.05
CA GLU A 112 13.44 16.56 -6.96
C GLU A 112 14.63 15.73 -6.49
N TYR A 113 14.44 14.40 -6.33
CA TYR A 113 15.42 13.55 -5.64
C TYR A 113 16.28 12.67 -6.56
N LEU A 114 16.02 12.59 -7.85
CA LEU A 114 16.82 11.84 -8.83
C LEU A 114 17.74 12.73 -9.68
N LYS A 115 18.21 13.79 -9.11
CA LYS A 115 19.15 14.72 -9.80
C LYS A 115 20.55 14.14 -9.89
#